data_d84fa6fce34b17c9417ebb8f96d22956
#
_entry.id   d84fa6fce34b17c9417ebb8f96d22956
#
_cell.length_a   1.000
_cell.length_b   1.000
_cell.length_c   1.000
_cell.angle_alpha   90.00
_cell.angle_beta   90.00
_cell.angle_gamma   90.00
#
_symmetry.space_group_name_H-M   'P 1'
#
loop_
_entity.id
_entity.type
_entity.pdbx_description
1 polymer ?
#
loop_
_entity_poly.entity_id
_entity_poly.type
_entity_poly.pdbx_seq_one_letter_code
_entity_poly.pdbx_strand_id
1 'polypeptide(L)'
;MIGVINYELTFRRNVLKTLTGFTLMLDESSLIQNENAKRSKFILGLNPDNVILLSGTPTGGKYEKLWSQCRLLGWNISKELFWKQYIETEWVEEDGFWRQKITGYKNVDRLKKKLAEHGAVFMTTADAGIDLPEKTMIPVRMPPAKEYWKFWKERVISINTATLQEFELDSDF
;
A
#
# COMPACT_ATOMS: atom_id res chain seq x y z
N MET A 1 -0.91 27.52 9.20
CA MET A 1 -0.60 27.35 7.74
C MET A 1 -0.84 25.90 7.37
N ILE A 2 -1.44 25.61 6.21
CA ILE A 2 -1.62 24.26 5.68
C ILE A 2 -0.78 24.16 4.40
N GLY A 3 0.02 23.12 4.30
CA GLY A 3 0.80 22.79 3.09
C GLY A 3 0.36 21.43 2.56
N VAL A 4 0.19 21.31 1.24
CA VAL A 4 -0.16 20.06 0.55
C VAL A 4 0.94 19.70 -0.43
N ILE A 5 1.35 18.45 -0.43
CA ILE A 5 2.40 17.95 -1.32
C ILE A 5 2.11 16.49 -1.67
N ASN A 6 2.38 16.09 -2.91
CA ASN A 6 2.25 14.69 -3.29
C ASN A 6 3.44 13.86 -2.81
N TYR A 7 3.25 12.56 -2.66
CA TYR A 7 4.25 11.62 -2.13
C TYR A 7 5.56 11.62 -2.93
N GLU A 8 5.50 11.73 -4.24
CA GLU A 8 6.67 11.66 -5.12
C GLU A 8 7.56 12.92 -5.05
N LEU A 9 7.02 14.01 -4.54
CA LEU A 9 7.76 15.26 -4.35
C LEU A 9 8.33 15.39 -2.93
N THR A 10 7.85 14.65 -1.94
CA THR A 10 8.27 14.80 -0.54
C THR A 10 9.78 14.66 -0.39
N PHE A 11 10.38 13.57 -0.89
CA PHE A 11 11.81 13.29 -0.75
C PHE A 11 12.71 14.21 -1.61
N ARG A 12 12.12 15.03 -2.49
CA ARG A 12 12.82 16.06 -3.25
C ARG A 12 12.84 17.43 -2.52
N ARG A 13 12.16 17.54 -1.38
CA ARG A 13 12.02 18.78 -0.60
C ARG A 13 12.63 18.62 0.79
N ASN A 14 13.95 18.69 0.89
CA ASN A 14 14.68 18.52 2.15
C ASN A 14 14.24 19.49 3.24
N VAL A 15 13.71 20.66 2.88
CA VAL A 15 13.16 21.64 3.83
C VAL A 15 12.07 21.03 4.72
N LEU A 16 11.35 20.00 4.28
CA LEU A 16 10.35 19.33 5.10
C LEU A 16 10.95 18.68 6.37
N LYS A 17 12.23 18.32 6.34
CA LYS A 17 12.94 17.76 7.53
C LYS A 17 13.29 18.80 8.58
N THR A 18 13.26 20.07 8.24
CA THR A 18 13.54 21.19 9.18
C THR A 18 12.27 21.70 9.84
N LEU A 19 11.10 21.20 9.43
CA LEU A 19 9.84 21.60 10.05
C LEU A 19 9.71 21.02 11.45
N THR A 20 9.21 21.83 12.36
CA THR A 20 8.88 21.47 13.73
C THR A 20 7.49 21.99 14.08
N GLY A 21 6.85 21.43 15.10
CA GLY A 21 5.55 21.92 15.56
C GLY A 21 4.41 21.68 14.53
N PHE A 22 4.42 20.56 13.80
CA PHE A 22 3.44 20.30 12.76
C PHE A 22 2.70 18.97 12.93
N THR A 23 1.52 18.90 12.35
CA THR A 23 0.76 17.67 12.18
C THR A 23 0.97 17.12 10.77
N LEU A 24 1.41 15.87 10.68
CA LEU A 24 1.52 15.15 9.41
C LEU A 24 0.21 14.41 9.12
N MET A 25 -0.44 14.75 8.02
CA MET A 25 -1.59 13.98 7.52
C MET A 25 -1.19 13.26 6.24
N LEU A 26 -1.38 11.95 6.20
CA LEU A 26 -1.15 11.11 5.03
C LEU A 26 -2.49 10.58 4.52
N ASP A 27 -2.95 11.13 3.40
CA ASP A 27 -4.05 10.54 2.62
C ASP A 27 -3.49 9.38 1.82
N GLU A 28 -4.23 8.28 1.71
CA GLU A 28 -3.74 7.01 1.16
C GLU A 28 -2.41 6.55 1.79
N SER A 29 -2.40 6.44 3.12
CA SER A 29 -1.20 6.00 3.87
C SER A 29 -0.68 4.61 3.47
N SER A 30 -1.46 3.84 2.73
CA SER A 30 -1.03 2.60 2.06
C SER A 30 0.17 2.81 1.13
N LEU A 31 0.41 4.03 0.62
CA LEU A 31 1.55 4.36 -0.24
C LEU A 31 2.91 4.28 0.46
N ILE A 32 2.95 4.25 1.80
CA ILE A 32 4.20 4.07 2.57
C ILE A 32 4.42 2.64 3.07
N GLN A 33 3.63 1.66 2.64
CA GLN A 33 3.74 0.26 3.04
C GLN A 33 5.11 -0.37 2.73
N ASN A 34 5.76 0.06 1.65
CA ASN A 34 7.12 -0.35 1.33
C ASN A 34 8.11 0.60 2.02
N GLU A 35 8.63 0.20 3.17
CA GLU A 35 9.58 0.97 3.98
C GLU A 35 10.91 1.25 3.26
N ASN A 36 11.23 0.48 2.23
CA ASN A 36 12.45 0.66 1.44
C ASN A 36 12.33 1.72 0.34
N ALA A 37 11.09 2.09 -0.03
CA ALA A 37 10.86 3.14 -1.01
C ALA A 37 11.39 4.50 -0.53
N LYS A 38 11.92 5.30 -1.45
CA LYS A 38 12.48 6.63 -1.14
C LYS A 38 11.49 7.52 -0.38
N ARG A 39 10.22 7.53 -0.80
CA ARG A 39 9.14 8.29 -0.15
C ARG A 39 8.90 7.82 1.29
N SER A 40 8.85 6.51 1.51
CA SER A 40 8.60 5.95 2.84
C SER A 40 9.75 6.25 3.80
N LYS A 41 11.00 6.02 3.37
CA LYS A 41 12.19 6.38 4.16
C LYS A 41 12.22 7.85 4.54
N PHE A 42 11.84 8.72 3.60
CA PHE A 42 11.80 10.15 3.84
C PHE A 42 10.73 10.51 4.89
N ILE A 43 9.49 10.01 4.70
CA ILE A 43 8.37 10.29 5.59
C ILE A 43 8.61 9.74 7.00
N LEU A 44 9.12 8.50 7.10
CA LEU A 44 9.49 7.89 8.38
C LEU A 44 10.64 8.62 9.10
N GLY A 45 11.40 9.43 8.39
CA GLY A 45 12.46 10.29 8.95
C GLY A 45 12.01 11.70 9.31
N LEU A 46 10.74 12.06 9.14
CA LEU A 46 10.15 13.30 9.62
C LEU A 46 9.88 13.20 11.13
N ASN A 47 9.82 14.36 11.79
CA ASN A 47 9.52 14.43 13.23
C ASN A 47 8.27 15.30 13.50
N PRO A 48 7.06 14.83 13.10
CA PRO A 48 5.82 15.54 13.38
C PRO A 48 5.42 15.41 14.87
N ASP A 49 4.70 16.40 15.40
CA ASP A 49 4.13 16.32 16.76
C ASP A 49 2.90 15.39 16.77
N ASN A 50 2.14 15.40 15.69
CA ASN A 50 0.97 14.55 15.53
C ASN A 50 0.94 13.92 14.14
N VAL A 51 0.34 12.73 14.05
CA VAL A 51 0.20 11.99 12.79
C VAL A 51 -1.26 11.56 12.60
N ILE A 52 -1.78 11.77 11.39
CA ILE A 52 -3.08 11.29 10.96
C ILE A 52 -2.86 10.45 9.70
N LEU A 53 -3.25 9.18 9.75
CA LEU A 53 -3.16 8.26 8.62
C LEU A 53 -4.55 7.92 8.13
N LEU A 54 -4.82 8.18 6.87
CA LEU A 54 -6.09 7.83 6.22
C LEU A 54 -5.82 6.77 5.15
N SER A 55 -6.63 5.73 5.10
CA SER A 55 -6.58 4.74 4.02
C SER A 55 -7.83 3.87 4.01
N GLY A 56 -8.37 3.60 2.85
CA GLY A 56 -9.42 2.58 2.66
C GLY A 56 -8.87 1.14 2.70
N THR A 57 -7.57 0.97 2.48
CA THR A 57 -6.92 -0.35 2.41
C THR A 57 -5.57 -0.36 3.13
N PRO A 58 -5.54 -0.17 4.46
CA PRO A 58 -4.28 0.03 5.19
C PRO A 58 -3.32 -1.16 5.09
N THR A 59 -3.85 -2.37 4.93
CA THR A 59 -3.04 -3.59 4.78
C THR A 59 -2.91 -4.05 3.33
N GLY A 60 -3.85 -3.69 2.46
CA GLY A 60 -4.00 -4.33 1.15
C GLY A 60 -4.12 -5.86 1.26
N GLY A 61 -4.71 -6.38 2.37
CA GLY A 61 -4.80 -7.82 2.68
C GLY A 61 -3.50 -8.44 3.23
N LYS A 62 -2.47 -7.64 3.53
CA LYS A 62 -1.14 -8.11 3.93
C LYS A 62 -0.66 -7.39 5.18
N TYR A 63 -0.74 -8.05 6.33
CA TYR A 63 -0.38 -7.43 7.62
C TYR A 63 1.10 -7.07 7.75
N GLU A 64 2.01 -7.74 7.03
CA GLU A 64 3.42 -7.40 7.00
C GLU A 64 3.70 -5.97 6.51
N LYS A 65 2.74 -5.38 5.80
CA LYS A 65 2.84 -4.01 5.26
C LYS A 65 2.45 -2.91 6.26
N LEU A 66 1.93 -3.27 7.43
CA LEU A 66 1.52 -2.29 8.44
C LEU A 66 2.67 -1.66 9.22
N TRP A 67 3.85 -2.27 9.23
CA TRP A 67 4.94 -1.84 10.10
C TRP A 67 5.28 -0.34 9.97
N SER A 68 5.36 0.19 8.76
CA SER A 68 5.64 1.62 8.53
C SER A 68 4.58 2.53 9.14
N GLN A 69 3.32 2.14 9.02
CA GLN A 69 2.18 2.89 9.58
C GLN A 69 2.20 2.80 11.12
N CYS A 70 2.46 1.61 11.67
CA CYS A 70 2.60 1.42 13.12
C CYS A 70 3.67 2.35 13.70
N ARG A 71 4.83 2.46 13.03
CA ARG A 71 5.91 3.35 13.45
C ARG A 71 5.50 4.82 13.50
N LEU A 72 4.79 5.30 12.48
CA LEU A 72 4.28 6.68 12.46
C LEU A 72 3.23 6.94 13.54
N LEU A 73 2.43 5.95 13.90
CA LEU A 73 1.47 6.02 15.00
C LEU A 73 2.13 5.91 16.39
N GLY A 74 3.46 5.97 16.47
CA GLY A 74 4.19 5.94 17.73
C GLY A 74 4.41 4.55 18.33
N TRP A 75 4.06 3.49 17.61
CA TRP A 75 4.37 2.13 18.06
C TRP A 75 5.81 1.76 17.71
N ASN A 76 6.70 1.97 18.69
CA ASN A 76 8.15 1.69 18.58
C ASN A 76 8.45 0.18 18.63
N ILE A 77 8.03 -0.55 17.62
CA ILE A 77 8.36 -1.96 17.44
C ILE A 77 9.39 -2.12 16.31
N SER A 78 10.43 -2.92 16.51
CA SER A 78 11.35 -3.25 15.43
C SER A 78 10.65 -4.11 14.36
N LYS A 79 11.11 -4.03 13.11
CA LYS A 79 10.52 -4.82 12.02
C LYS A 79 10.63 -6.32 12.30
N GLU A 80 11.79 -6.76 12.78
CA GLU A 80 12.07 -8.15 13.12
C GLU A 80 11.12 -8.66 14.19
N LEU A 81 10.88 -7.86 15.24
CA LEU A 81 9.95 -8.23 16.31
C LEU A 81 8.51 -8.24 15.82
N PHE A 82 8.12 -7.27 14.98
CA PHE A 82 6.80 -7.23 14.35
C PHE A 82 6.57 -8.50 13.53
N TRP A 83 7.51 -8.86 12.67
CA TRP A 83 7.44 -10.08 11.85
C TRP A 83 7.38 -11.34 12.71
N LYS A 84 8.25 -11.46 13.71
CA LYS A 84 8.26 -12.61 14.63
C LYS A 84 6.94 -12.79 15.38
N GLN A 85 6.26 -11.69 15.70
CA GLN A 85 5.00 -11.74 16.47
C GLN A 85 3.77 -11.98 15.62
N TYR A 86 3.75 -11.52 14.36
CA TYR A 86 2.51 -11.44 13.60
C TYR A 86 2.54 -12.15 12.24
N ILE A 87 3.72 -12.49 11.72
CA ILE A 87 3.85 -13.10 10.39
C ILE A 87 4.32 -14.53 10.54
N GLU A 88 3.66 -15.45 9.84
CA GLU A 88 4.07 -16.84 9.70
C GLU A 88 4.83 -17.00 8.38
N THR A 89 5.98 -17.66 8.46
CA THR A 89 6.85 -17.80 7.30
C THR A 89 7.47 -19.18 7.28
N GLU A 90 7.68 -19.71 6.08
CA GLU A 90 8.40 -20.93 5.81
C GLU A 90 9.54 -20.68 4.82
N TRP A 91 10.59 -21.45 4.95
CA TRP A 91 11.67 -21.47 3.98
C TRP A 91 11.29 -22.43 2.86
N VAL A 92 11.26 -21.94 1.63
CA VAL A 92 10.99 -22.74 0.43
C VAL A 92 12.16 -22.63 -0.52
N GLU A 93 12.50 -23.71 -1.18
CA GLU A 93 13.49 -23.72 -2.24
C GLU A 93 12.78 -23.42 -3.57
N GLU A 94 13.16 -22.32 -4.23
CA GLU A 94 12.68 -21.93 -5.54
C GLU A 94 13.88 -21.60 -6.44
N ASP A 95 13.98 -22.27 -7.57
CA ASP A 95 15.07 -22.08 -8.56
C ASP A 95 16.49 -22.28 -7.97
N GLY A 96 16.65 -23.20 -7.03
CA GLY A 96 17.93 -23.46 -6.35
C GLY A 96 18.32 -22.45 -5.27
N PHE A 97 17.43 -21.54 -4.90
CA PHE A 97 17.64 -20.57 -3.84
C PHE A 97 16.60 -20.71 -2.73
N TRP A 98 17.07 -20.64 -1.48
CA TRP A 98 16.18 -20.61 -0.32
C TRP A 98 15.59 -19.23 -0.15
N ARG A 99 14.25 -19.15 -0.11
CA ARG A 99 13.51 -17.92 0.09
C ARG A 99 12.52 -18.07 1.23
N GLN A 100 12.37 -17.01 2.01
CA GLN A 100 11.35 -16.96 3.06
C GLN A 100 10.02 -16.56 2.44
N LYS A 101 9.01 -17.45 2.53
CA LYS A 101 7.66 -17.23 2.02
C LYS A 101 6.70 -17.02 3.18
N ILE A 102 5.81 -16.05 3.05
CA ILE A 102 4.74 -15.82 4.03
C ILE A 102 3.66 -16.86 3.78
N THR A 103 3.33 -17.63 4.82
CA THR A 103 2.31 -18.68 4.79
C THR A 103 1.04 -18.30 5.54
N GLY A 104 1.13 -17.30 6.43
CA GLY A 104 -0.01 -16.87 7.22
C GLY A 104 0.29 -15.73 8.17
N TYR A 105 -0.67 -15.51 9.05
CA TYR A 105 -0.62 -14.48 10.09
C TYR A 105 -1.04 -15.06 11.43
N LYS A 106 -0.39 -14.65 12.48
CA LYS A 106 -0.67 -15.07 13.86
C LYS A 106 -0.93 -13.88 14.77
N ASN A 107 -1.54 -14.14 15.91
CA ASN A 107 -1.83 -13.12 16.93
C ASN A 107 -2.59 -11.88 16.38
N VAL A 108 -3.46 -12.08 15.38
CA VAL A 108 -4.17 -10.99 14.68
C VAL A 108 -5.00 -10.14 15.64
N ASP A 109 -5.68 -10.76 16.61
CA ASP A 109 -6.49 -10.02 17.58
C ASP A 109 -5.62 -9.13 18.48
N ARG A 110 -4.43 -9.62 18.87
CA ARG A 110 -3.45 -8.83 19.60
C ARG A 110 -2.95 -7.66 18.75
N LEU A 111 -2.72 -7.88 17.44
CA LEU A 111 -2.33 -6.83 16.49
C LEU A 111 -3.41 -5.76 16.43
N LYS A 112 -4.67 -6.13 16.23
CA LYS A 112 -5.80 -5.19 16.18
C LYS A 112 -5.93 -4.39 17.48
N LYS A 113 -5.82 -5.06 18.65
CA LYS A 113 -5.82 -4.39 19.94
C LYS A 113 -4.69 -3.37 20.07
N LYS A 114 -3.47 -3.75 19.67
CA LYS A 114 -2.31 -2.84 19.68
C LYS A 114 -2.51 -1.64 18.75
N LEU A 115 -3.05 -1.84 17.57
CA LEU A 115 -3.38 -0.75 16.66
C LEU A 115 -4.40 0.21 17.28
N ALA A 116 -5.45 -0.31 17.93
CA ALA A 116 -6.44 0.50 18.61
C ALA A 116 -5.83 1.30 19.78
N GLU A 117 -4.91 0.70 20.56
CA GLU A 117 -4.15 1.40 21.63
C GLU A 117 -3.32 2.56 21.06
N HIS A 118 -2.92 2.51 19.79
CA HIS A 118 -2.22 3.58 19.08
C HIS A 118 -3.15 4.44 18.21
N GLY A 119 -4.44 4.44 18.52
CA GLY A 119 -5.42 5.34 17.90
C GLY A 119 -5.98 4.88 16.55
N ALA A 120 -5.75 3.64 16.13
CA ALA A 120 -6.35 3.13 14.90
C ALA A 120 -7.85 2.89 15.08
N VAL A 121 -8.65 3.46 14.19
CA VAL A 121 -10.10 3.26 14.11
C VAL A 121 -10.39 2.55 12.79
N PHE A 122 -11.10 1.43 12.90
CA PHE A 122 -11.60 0.68 11.75
C PHE A 122 -13.11 0.87 11.68
N MET A 123 -13.58 1.37 10.56
CA MET A 123 -15.00 1.65 10.33
C MET A 123 -15.40 1.02 9.00
N THR A 124 -16.46 0.24 9.03
CA THR A 124 -17.10 -0.25 7.81
C THR A 124 -18.13 0.75 7.30
N THR A 125 -18.56 0.60 6.06
CA THR A 125 -19.63 1.43 5.50
C THR A 125 -20.92 1.35 6.32
N ALA A 126 -21.23 0.16 6.85
CA ALA A 126 -22.38 -0.05 7.71
C ALA A 126 -22.22 0.69 9.06
N ASP A 127 -21.02 0.66 9.67
CA ASP A 127 -20.73 1.40 10.91
C ASP A 127 -20.86 2.91 10.72
N ALA A 128 -20.56 3.40 9.49
CA ALA A 128 -20.68 4.81 9.13
C ALA A 128 -22.14 5.23 8.81
N GLY A 129 -23.09 4.30 8.82
CA GLY A 129 -24.50 4.56 8.48
C GLY A 129 -24.70 4.99 7.02
N ILE A 130 -23.80 4.57 6.12
CA ILE A 130 -23.90 4.88 4.70
C ILE A 130 -24.60 3.74 3.98
N ASP A 131 -25.81 4.02 3.46
CA ASP A 131 -26.51 3.09 2.59
C ASP A 131 -25.89 3.15 1.18
N LEU A 132 -25.24 2.08 0.78
CA LEU A 132 -24.75 1.94 -0.58
C LEU A 132 -25.85 1.38 -1.48
N PRO A 133 -25.98 1.86 -2.73
CA PRO A 133 -26.88 1.24 -3.69
C PRO A 133 -26.50 -0.23 -3.93
N GLU A 134 -27.48 -1.02 -4.24
CA GLU A 134 -27.28 -2.43 -4.55
C GLU A 134 -26.30 -2.57 -5.73
N LYS A 135 -25.25 -3.36 -5.52
CA LYS A 135 -24.22 -3.58 -6.52
C LYS A 135 -24.61 -4.71 -7.46
N THR A 136 -25.01 -4.37 -8.67
CA THR A 136 -25.25 -5.34 -9.73
C THR A 136 -23.98 -5.57 -10.53
N MET A 137 -23.46 -6.81 -10.53
CA MET A 137 -22.35 -7.20 -11.38
C MET A 137 -22.86 -7.92 -12.61
N ILE A 138 -22.64 -7.32 -13.78
CA ILE A 138 -22.97 -7.93 -15.07
C ILE A 138 -21.67 -8.46 -15.69
N PRO A 139 -21.45 -9.79 -15.72
CA PRO A 139 -20.25 -10.33 -16.35
C PRO A 139 -20.37 -10.22 -17.87
N VAL A 140 -19.55 -9.40 -18.49
CA VAL A 140 -19.43 -9.30 -19.94
C VAL A 140 -18.27 -10.20 -20.39
N ARG A 141 -18.57 -11.24 -21.15
CA ARG A 141 -17.54 -12.09 -21.75
C ARG A 141 -17.20 -11.55 -23.13
N MET A 142 -15.98 -11.11 -23.30
CA MET A 142 -15.42 -10.70 -24.58
C MET A 142 -14.46 -11.77 -25.08
N PRO A 143 -14.54 -12.19 -26.36
CA PRO A 143 -13.54 -13.06 -26.93
C PRO A 143 -12.19 -12.32 -26.94
N PRO A 144 -11.10 -12.94 -26.43
CA PRO A 144 -9.80 -12.31 -26.46
C PRO A 144 -9.30 -12.14 -27.89
N ALA A 145 -8.63 -11.03 -28.17
CA ALA A 145 -7.98 -10.80 -29.45
C ALA A 145 -6.92 -11.88 -29.75
N LYS A 146 -6.60 -12.10 -31.02
CA LYS A 146 -5.56 -13.09 -31.42
C LYS A 146 -4.20 -12.78 -30.81
N GLU A 147 -3.89 -11.51 -30.69
CA GLU A 147 -2.67 -10.97 -30.09
C GLU A 147 -2.55 -11.32 -28.61
N TYR A 148 -3.67 -11.36 -27.89
CA TYR A 148 -3.72 -11.78 -26.49
C TYR A 148 -3.25 -13.24 -26.33
N TRP A 149 -3.74 -14.16 -27.18
CA TRP A 149 -3.31 -15.56 -27.13
C TRP A 149 -1.85 -15.74 -27.51
N LYS A 150 -1.34 -14.95 -28.44
CA LYS A 150 0.07 -14.94 -28.80
C LYS A 150 0.92 -14.46 -27.65
N PHE A 151 0.54 -13.34 -26.98
CA PHE A 151 1.20 -12.85 -25.78
C PHE A 151 1.21 -13.88 -24.65
N TRP A 152 0.08 -14.56 -24.42
CA TRP A 152 0.00 -15.57 -23.39
C TRP A 152 0.97 -16.73 -23.61
N LYS A 153 1.14 -17.17 -24.86
CA LYS A 153 2.04 -18.27 -25.21
C LYS A 153 3.53 -17.84 -25.28
N GLU A 154 3.81 -16.74 -25.93
CA GLU A 154 5.16 -16.32 -26.31
C GLU A 154 5.74 -15.25 -25.39
N ARG A 155 4.91 -14.63 -24.53
CA ARG A 155 5.27 -13.48 -23.67
C ARG A 155 5.80 -12.27 -24.43
N VAL A 156 5.51 -12.19 -25.74
CA VAL A 156 5.92 -11.10 -26.64
C VAL A 156 4.68 -10.57 -27.37
N ILE A 157 4.53 -9.26 -27.39
CA ILE A 157 3.56 -8.55 -28.24
C ILE A 157 4.34 -7.80 -29.31
N SER A 158 4.05 -8.08 -30.58
CA SER A 158 4.48 -7.22 -31.67
C SER A 158 3.44 -6.11 -31.83
N ILE A 159 3.74 -4.92 -31.36
CA ILE A 159 2.87 -3.76 -31.50
C ILE A 159 3.22 -3.07 -32.81
N ASN A 160 2.23 -2.94 -33.70
CA ASN A 160 2.41 -2.17 -34.93
C ASN A 160 2.41 -0.67 -34.55
N THR A 161 3.33 0.13 -35.07
CA THR A 161 3.49 1.55 -34.75
C THR A 161 2.22 2.37 -34.97
N ALA A 162 1.34 1.97 -35.87
CA ALA A 162 0.03 2.57 -36.06
C ALA A 162 -0.92 2.39 -34.83
N THR A 163 -0.79 1.28 -34.13
CA THR A 163 -1.62 0.97 -32.95
C THR A 163 -1.15 1.73 -31.70
N LEU A 164 0.14 2.09 -31.64
CA LEU A 164 0.67 2.94 -30.54
C LEU A 164 0.09 4.34 -30.56
N GLN A 165 -0.15 4.91 -31.75
CA GLN A 165 -0.76 6.23 -31.88
C GLN A 165 -2.24 6.26 -31.42
N GLU A 166 -2.98 5.16 -31.56
CA GLU A 166 -4.35 5.06 -31.02
C GLU A 166 -4.34 4.95 -29.48
N PHE A 167 -3.35 4.25 -28.88
CA PHE A 167 -3.24 4.13 -27.43
C PHE A 167 -2.81 5.43 -26.75
N GLU A 168 -2.01 6.28 -27.41
CA GLU A 168 -1.60 7.58 -26.86
C GLU A 168 -2.76 8.61 -26.86
N LEU A 169 -3.76 8.44 -27.73
CA LEU A 169 -4.92 9.30 -27.82
C LEU A 169 -6.00 9.01 -26.76
N ASP A 170 -6.01 7.78 -26.19
CA ASP A 170 -6.98 7.38 -25.16
C ASP A 170 -6.44 7.55 -23.72
N SER A 171 -5.22 8.04 -23.53
CA SER A 171 -4.62 8.24 -22.22
C SER A 171 -4.93 9.60 -21.56
N ASP A 172 -5.79 10.42 -22.18
CA ASP A 172 -6.24 11.72 -21.68
C ASP A 172 -7.61 11.65 -20.93
N PHE A 173 -7.88 10.50 -20.25
CA PHE A 173 -8.99 10.39 -19.31
C PHE A 173 -8.54 10.05 -17.90
#